data_901509c46a53ed8ff966efaf3fd1e400
#
_entry.id   901509c46a53ed8ff966efaf3fd1e400
#
_cell.length_a   1.000
_cell.length_b   1.000
_cell.length_c   1.000
_cell.angle_alpha   90.00
_cell.angle_beta   90.00
_cell.angle_gamma   90.00
#
_symmetry.space_group_name_H-M   'P 1'
#
loop_
_entity.id
_entity.type
_entity.pdbx_description
1 polymer ?
#
loop_
_entity_poly.entity_id
_entity_poly.type
_entity_poly.pdbx_seq_one_letter_code
_entity_poly.pdbx_strand_id
1 'polypeptide(L)'
;MFSEPAETQTPTRVQRGSHGRGWASSIRPVRAVIGLVAVTLTYYAIPLDPDRDLGGRIIASLLGLTVVGAVIIRHLRRGDDPVGRLFLLLMVAVAVIALSFHAVSMIPGQFEGLETRTDALYFTVVTLATIGYGDIHPVGQTARALVIVAMGFHVVFLTFLVSAISRRLGERLPG
;
A
#
# COMPACT_ATOMS: atom_id res chain seq x y z
N MET A 1 -82.52 8.34 -1.30
CA MET A 1 -81.75 8.01 -2.50
C MET A 1 -80.40 8.69 -2.31
N PHE A 2 -79.47 8.04 -1.51
CA PHE A 2 -78.19 8.58 -1.17
C PHE A 2 -77.17 7.70 -1.90
N SER A 3 -76.46 8.27 -2.84
CA SER A 3 -75.37 7.62 -3.57
C SER A 3 -74.10 7.68 -2.73
N GLU A 4 -73.52 6.53 -2.41
CA GLU A 4 -72.25 6.35 -1.74
C GLU A 4 -71.12 6.62 -2.74
N PRO A 5 -70.08 7.41 -2.36
CA PRO A 5 -68.92 7.61 -3.23
C PRO A 5 -67.94 6.43 -3.16
N ALA A 6 -67.54 5.95 -4.30
CA ALA A 6 -66.58 4.86 -4.51
C ALA A 6 -65.24 5.13 -3.84
N GLU A 7 -64.84 4.22 -3.01
CA GLU A 7 -63.53 4.15 -2.33
C GLU A 7 -62.43 3.84 -3.34
N THR A 8 -61.59 4.83 -3.62
CA THR A 8 -60.46 4.72 -4.53
C THR A 8 -59.35 3.92 -3.85
N GLN A 9 -59.24 2.64 -4.13
CA GLN A 9 -58.14 1.79 -3.66
C GLN A 9 -56.80 2.23 -4.29
N THR A 10 -55.94 2.83 -3.45
CA THR A 10 -54.54 3.14 -3.78
C THR A 10 -53.76 1.83 -3.90
N PRO A 11 -53.05 1.57 -5.01
CA PRO A 11 -52.28 0.34 -5.14
C PRO A 11 -51.10 0.36 -4.16
N THR A 12 -51.06 -0.64 -3.29
CA THR A 12 -49.99 -0.92 -2.35
C THR A 12 -48.66 -1.10 -3.11
N ARG A 13 -47.76 -0.15 -2.97
CA ARG A 13 -46.42 -0.18 -3.53
C ARG A 13 -45.61 -1.33 -2.87
N VAL A 14 -45.54 -2.45 -3.59
CA VAL A 14 -44.69 -3.58 -3.20
C VAL A 14 -43.24 -3.08 -3.08
N GLN A 15 -42.75 -2.95 -1.85
CA GLN A 15 -41.34 -2.70 -1.57
C GLN A 15 -40.54 -3.93 -2.05
N ARG A 16 -39.94 -3.82 -3.22
CA ARG A 16 -38.90 -4.78 -3.65
C ARG A 16 -37.72 -4.67 -2.70
N GLY A 17 -37.61 -5.68 -1.85
CA GLY A 17 -36.50 -5.85 -0.92
C GLY A 17 -35.16 -5.78 -1.64
N SER A 18 -34.31 -4.87 -1.19
CA SER A 18 -32.95 -4.70 -1.67
C SER A 18 -32.03 -5.80 -1.11
N HIS A 19 -32.16 -7.03 -1.60
CA HIS A 19 -31.26 -8.15 -1.25
C HIS A 19 -29.97 -8.18 -2.09
N GLY A 20 -29.45 -7.03 -2.55
CA GLY A 20 -28.26 -6.96 -3.42
C GLY A 20 -27.00 -6.35 -2.81
N ARG A 21 -26.98 -5.93 -1.55
CA ARG A 21 -25.86 -5.14 -0.99
C ARG A 21 -24.83 -5.90 -0.13
N GLY A 22 -25.01 -7.19 0.11
CA GLY A 22 -24.13 -7.97 0.99
C GLY A 22 -22.85 -8.50 0.32
N TRP A 23 -22.84 -8.71 -0.98
CA TRP A 23 -21.75 -9.38 -1.69
C TRP A 23 -20.57 -8.44 -2.03
N ALA A 24 -20.82 -7.20 -2.35
CA ALA A 24 -19.78 -6.26 -2.78
C ALA A 24 -18.82 -5.83 -1.63
N SER A 25 -19.22 -5.96 -0.37
CA SER A 25 -18.38 -5.60 0.78
C SER A 25 -17.33 -6.67 1.13
N SER A 26 -17.57 -7.92 0.76
CA SER A 26 -16.67 -9.06 1.07
C SER A 26 -15.45 -9.15 0.14
N ILE A 27 -15.54 -8.58 -1.07
CA ILE A 27 -14.47 -8.68 -2.09
C ILE A 27 -13.33 -7.66 -1.83
N ARG A 28 -13.60 -6.59 -1.07
CA ARG A 28 -12.65 -5.51 -0.79
C ARG A 28 -11.39 -5.97 -0.02
N PRO A 29 -11.50 -6.70 1.10
CA PRO A 29 -10.33 -7.19 1.82
C PRO A 29 -9.52 -8.23 1.02
N VAL A 30 -10.19 -9.08 0.25
CA VAL A 30 -9.54 -10.12 -0.55
C VAL A 30 -8.61 -9.51 -1.62
N ARG A 31 -9.03 -8.43 -2.28
CA ARG A 31 -8.19 -7.74 -3.28
C ARG A 31 -6.95 -7.09 -2.67
N ALA A 32 -7.06 -6.52 -1.47
CA ALA A 32 -5.92 -5.97 -0.75
C ALA A 32 -4.93 -7.08 -0.32
N VAL A 33 -5.44 -8.22 0.14
CA VAL A 33 -4.62 -9.39 0.49
C VAL A 33 -3.91 -9.96 -0.74
N ILE A 34 -4.60 -10.10 -1.87
CA ILE A 34 -3.97 -10.55 -3.12
C ILE A 34 -2.86 -9.57 -3.55
N GLY A 35 -3.10 -8.27 -3.45
CA GLY A 35 -2.10 -7.24 -3.74
C GLY A 35 -0.87 -7.35 -2.82
N LEU A 36 -1.09 -7.53 -1.52
CA LEU A 36 -0.03 -7.72 -0.54
C LEU A 36 0.80 -8.97 -0.85
N VAL A 37 0.15 -10.10 -1.09
CA VAL A 37 0.81 -11.36 -1.44
C VAL A 37 1.62 -11.20 -2.74
N ALA A 38 1.06 -10.56 -3.76
CA ALA A 38 1.74 -10.33 -5.03
C ALA A 38 3.00 -9.45 -4.84
N VAL A 39 2.92 -8.36 -4.07
CA VAL A 39 4.08 -7.50 -3.76
C VAL A 39 5.14 -8.26 -3.00
N THR A 40 4.76 -9.04 -1.98
CA THR A 40 5.70 -9.84 -1.18
C THR A 40 6.38 -10.92 -2.03
N LEU A 41 5.63 -11.67 -2.83
CA LEU A 41 6.19 -12.67 -3.73
C LEU A 41 7.15 -12.03 -4.73
N THR A 42 6.80 -10.89 -5.31
CA THR A 42 7.68 -10.16 -6.24
C THR A 42 8.94 -9.68 -5.55
N TYR A 43 8.85 -9.17 -4.31
CA TYR A 43 9.99 -8.74 -3.52
C TYR A 43 11.04 -9.87 -3.36
N TYR A 44 10.59 -11.09 -3.05
CA TYR A 44 11.49 -12.23 -2.90
C TYR A 44 11.90 -12.87 -4.24
N ALA A 45 11.08 -12.75 -5.29
CA ALA A 45 11.33 -13.37 -6.59
C ALA A 45 12.31 -12.58 -7.48
N ILE A 46 12.56 -11.27 -7.23
CA ILE A 46 13.49 -10.49 -8.04
C ILE A 46 14.91 -11.04 -7.85
N PRO A 47 15.55 -11.64 -8.87
CA PRO A 47 16.91 -12.13 -8.76
C PRO A 47 17.88 -10.95 -8.66
N LEU A 48 18.63 -10.88 -7.58
CA LEU A 48 19.78 -9.98 -7.45
C LEU A 48 21.01 -10.75 -7.95
N ASP A 49 21.23 -10.73 -9.25
CA ASP A 49 22.28 -11.47 -9.95
C ASP A 49 23.67 -10.97 -9.48
N PRO A 50 24.53 -11.81 -8.88
CA PRO A 50 25.81 -11.37 -8.34
C PRO A 50 26.80 -10.88 -9.41
N ASP A 51 26.63 -11.27 -10.68
CA ASP A 51 27.57 -10.95 -11.78
C ASP A 51 27.28 -9.61 -12.47
N ARG A 52 26.20 -8.91 -12.14
CA ARG A 52 25.88 -7.60 -12.72
C ARG A 52 26.49 -6.46 -11.92
N ASP A 53 26.88 -5.40 -12.63
CA ASP A 53 27.28 -4.12 -12.04
C ASP A 53 26.25 -3.63 -11.00
N LEU A 54 26.78 -3.14 -9.87
CA LEU A 54 25.96 -2.76 -8.69
C LEU A 54 24.88 -1.74 -9.04
N GLY A 55 25.21 -0.77 -9.92
CA GLY A 55 24.25 0.23 -10.39
C GLY A 55 23.13 -0.38 -11.23
N GLY A 56 23.46 -1.32 -12.11
CA GLY A 56 22.49 -2.04 -12.93
C GLY A 56 21.52 -2.90 -12.11
N ARG A 57 22.00 -3.48 -11.01
CA ARG A 57 21.17 -4.31 -10.08
C ARG A 57 20.15 -3.46 -9.33
N ILE A 58 20.58 -2.31 -8.80
CA ILE A 58 19.70 -1.37 -8.11
C ILE A 58 18.63 -0.86 -9.07
N ILE A 59 19.03 -0.40 -10.26
CA ILE A 59 18.12 0.14 -11.27
C ILE A 59 17.13 -0.93 -11.73
N ALA A 60 17.58 -2.15 -12.04
CA ALA A 60 16.71 -3.24 -12.49
C ALA A 60 15.68 -3.64 -11.40
N SER A 61 16.12 -3.70 -10.14
CA SER A 61 15.26 -4.03 -9.01
C SER A 61 14.21 -2.96 -8.75
N LEU A 62 14.61 -1.69 -8.74
CA LEU A 62 13.70 -0.55 -8.59
C LEU A 62 12.72 -0.47 -9.76
N LEU A 63 13.20 -0.67 -10.99
CA LEU A 63 12.36 -0.66 -12.18
C LEU A 63 11.34 -1.80 -12.15
N GLY A 64 11.78 -3.02 -11.86
CA GLY A 64 10.91 -4.19 -11.76
C GLY A 64 9.81 -4.01 -10.72
N LEU A 65 10.15 -3.55 -9.53
CA LEU A 65 9.18 -3.33 -8.45
C LEU A 65 8.24 -2.15 -8.77
N THR A 66 8.75 -1.09 -9.39
CA THR A 66 7.95 0.05 -9.85
C THR A 66 6.94 -0.37 -10.92
N VAL A 67 7.37 -1.19 -11.89
CA VAL A 67 6.48 -1.72 -12.93
C VAL A 67 5.39 -2.61 -12.33
N VAL A 68 5.76 -3.53 -11.44
CA VAL A 68 4.78 -4.39 -10.76
C VAL A 68 3.81 -3.56 -9.93
N GLY A 69 4.32 -2.59 -9.17
CA GLY A 69 3.49 -1.64 -8.43
C GLY A 69 2.52 -0.87 -9.32
N ALA A 70 3.00 -0.35 -10.45
CA ALA A 70 2.18 0.37 -11.43
C ALA A 70 1.10 -0.53 -12.06
N VAL A 71 1.42 -1.77 -12.38
CA VAL A 71 0.45 -2.76 -12.92
C VAL A 71 -0.62 -3.08 -11.89
N ILE A 72 -0.24 -3.34 -10.63
CA ILE A 72 -1.17 -3.61 -9.54
C ILE A 72 -2.06 -2.39 -9.29
N ILE A 73 -1.50 -1.18 -9.24
CA ILE A 73 -2.25 0.06 -9.08
C ILE A 73 -3.23 0.28 -10.25
N ARG A 74 -2.78 0.03 -11.48
CA ARG A 74 -3.63 0.15 -12.67
C ARG A 74 -4.79 -0.85 -12.64
N HIS A 75 -4.56 -2.07 -12.16
CA HIS A 75 -5.59 -3.09 -12.04
C HIS A 75 -6.61 -2.76 -10.92
N LEU A 76 -6.16 -2.13 -9.84
CA LEU A 76 -6.98 -1.69 -8.71
C LEU A 76 -7.67 -0.33 -8.95
N ARG A 77 -7.22 0.47 -9.92
CA ARG A 77 -7.85 1.74 -10.31
C ARG A 77 -9.30 1.59 -10.79
N ARG A 78 -9.72 0.38 -11.11
CA ARG A 78 -11.11 0.08 -11.53
C ARG A 78 -12.09 -0.07 -10.36
N GLY A 79 -11.67 0.14 -9.11
CA GLY A 79 -12.52 0.11 -7.93
C GLY A 79 -12.50 1.46 -7.20
N ASP A 80 -13.66 1.90 -6.69
CA ASP A 80 -13.85 3.18 -5.99
C ASP A 80 -13.36 3.18 -4.52
N ASP A 81 -12.33 2.39 -4.19
CA ASP A 81 -11.77 2.34 -2.84
C ASP A 81 -10.40 3.04 -2.75
N PRO A 82 -10.37 4.34 -2.38
CA PRO A 82 -9.12 5.07 -2.25
C PRO A 82 -8.27 4.63 -1.05
N VAL A 83 -8.86 4.06 0.00
CA VAL A 83 -8.11 3.56 1.17
C VAL A 83 -7.32 2.31 0.79
N GLY A 84 -7.92 1.38 0.07
CA GLY A 84 -7.22 0.19 -0.44
C GLY A 84 -6.08 0.55 -1.40
N ARG A 85 -6.25 1.62 -2.20
CA ARG A 85 -5.18 2.13 -3.07
C ARG A 85 -4.01 2.72 -2.30
N LEU A 86 -4.29 3.52 -1.25
CA LEU A 86 -3.24 4.09 -0.39
C LEU A 86 -2.48 3.00 0.36
N PHE A 87 -3.18 2.00 0.87
CA PHE A 87 -2.56 0.85 1.53
C PHE A 87 -1.63 0.08 0.58
N LEU A 88 -2.07 -0.18 -0.65
CA LEU A 88 -1.23 -0.86 -1.64
C LEU A 88 -0.02 0.00 -2.04
N LEU A 89 -0.20 1.30 -2.22
CA LEU A 89 0.92 2.22 -2.47
C LEU A 89 1.95 2.17 -1.35
N LEU A 90 1.49 2.14 -0.10
CA LEU A 90 2.37 1.98 1.06
C LEU A 90 3.15 0.66 0.99
N MET A 91 2.48 -0.45 0.70
CA MET A 91 3.13 -1.77 0.62
C MET A 91 4.19 -1.81 -0.50
N VAL A 92 3.88 -1.24 -1.67
CA VAL A 92 4.85 -1.11 -2.77
C VAL A 92 6.02 -0.24 -2.36
N ALA A 93 5.78 0.89 -1.71
CA ALA A 93 6.84 1.78 -1.25
C ALA A 93 7.75 1.10 -0.21
N VAL A 94 7.17 0.38 0.77
CA VAL A 94 7.93 -0.41 1.74
C VAL A 94 8.81 -1.44 1.04
N ALA A 95 8.29 -2.16 0.06
CA ALA A 95 9.05 -3.16 -0.69
C ALA A 95 10.18 -2.51 -1.52
N VAL A 96 9.93 -1.35 -2.17
CA VAL A 96 10.96 -0.61 -2.91
C VAL A 96 12.07 -0.13 -1.99
N ILE A 97 11.73 0.46 -0.85
CA ILE A 97 12.69 0.96 0.13
C ILE A 97 13.51 -0.20 0.71
N ALA A 98 12.86 -1.30 1.10
CA ALA A 98 13.54 -2.49 1.62
C ALA A 98 14.53 -3.08 0.60
N LEU A 99 14.13 -3.18 -0.67
CA LEU A 99 15.01 -3.68 -1.72
C LEU A 99 16.19 -2.72 -1.94
N SER A 100 15.97 -1.41 -1.84
CA SER A 100 17.03 -0.41 -1.94
C SER A 100 18.03 -0.53 -0.79
N PHE A 101 17.56 -0.73 0.46
CA PHE A 101 18.42 -0.97 1.61
C PHE A 101 19.24 -2.24 1.45
N HIS A 102 18.61 -3.34 1.01
CA HIS A 102 19.33 -4.58 0.74
C HIS A 102 20.36 -4.43 -0.38
N ALA A 103 20.06 -3.69 -1.44
CA ALA A 103 21.01 -3.45 -2.52
C ALA A 103 22.23 -2.64 -2.04
N VAL A 104 22.03 -1.64 -1.17
CA VAL A 104 23.10 -0.84 -0.59
C VAL A 104 23.88 -1.63 0.47
N SER A 105 23.26 -2.56 1.21
CA SER A 105 23.97 -3.39 2.19
C SER A 105 24.99 -4.33 1.56
N MET A 106 24.86 -4.64 0.28
CA MET A 106 25.86 -5.42 -0.47
C MET A 106 27.18 -4.66 -0.68
N ILE A 107 27.21 -3.35 -0.44
CA ILE A 107 28.44 -2.54 -0.45
C ILE A 107 29.05 -2.63 0.96
N PRO A 108 30.31 -3.09 1.11
CA PRO A 108 30.96 -3.20 2.40
C PRO A 108 30.94 -1.89 3.20
N GLY A 109 30.63 -1.95 4.49
CA GLY A 109 30.65 -0.81 5.39
C GLY A 109 29.49 0.17 5.26
N GLN A 110 28.42 -0.19 4.54
CA GLN A 110 27.24 0.67 4.45
C GLN A 110 26.23 0.43 5.57
N PHE A 111 25.98 -0.82 5.94
CA PHE A 111 25.09 -1.20 7.02
C PHE A 111 25.79 -2.15 8.00
N GLU A 112 25.36 -2.10 9.25
CA GLU A 112 25.68 -3.09 10.28
C GLU A 112 24.41 -3.83 10.66
N GLY A 113 24.47 -5.17 10.72
CA GLY A 113 23.34 -6.06 11.04
C GLY A 113 22.36 -6.34 9.88
N LEU A 114 22.59 -5.80 8.67
CA LEU A 114 21.72 -6.00 7.52
C LEU A 114 22.38 -6.96 6.51
N GLU A 115 22.06 -8.25 6.62
CA GLU A 115 22.67 -9.30 5.80
C GLU A 115 21.68 -9.89 4.77
N THR A 116 20.41 -10.01 5.15
CA THR A 116 19.39 -10.67 4.33
C THR A 116 18.32 -9.71 3.83
N ARG A 117 17.53 -10.17 2.85
CA ARG A 117 16.34 -9.42 2.40
C ARG A 117 15.31 -9.24 3.52
N THR A 118 15.22 -10.22 4.40
CA THR A 118 14.32 -10.17 5.55
C THR A 118 14.77 -9.10 6.53
N ASP A 119 16.07 -8.96 6.78
CA ASP A 119 16.62 -7.89 7.62
C ASP A 119 16.33 -6.51 7.00
N ALA A 120 16.45 -6.39 5.68
CA ALA A 120 16.11 -5.15 4.98
C ALA A 120 14.62 -4.78 5.11
N LEU A 121 13.74 -5.76 4.98
CA LEU A 121 12.31 -5.55 5.18
C LEU A 121 11.99 -5.20 6.63
N TYR A 122 12.58 -5.91 7.58
CA TYR A 122 12.46 -5.63 9.00
C TYR A 122 12.93 -4.21 9.33
N PHE A 123 14.16 -3.85 8.92
CA PHE A 123 14.70 -2.50 9.12
C PHE A 123 13.81 -1.42 8.52
N THR A 124 13.27 -1.66 7.32
CA THR A 124 12.35 -0.72 6.66
C THR A 124 11.08 -0.52 7.49
N VAL A 125 10.44 -1.60 7.93
CA VAL A 125 9.22 -1.53 8.73
C VAL A 125 9.47 -0.85 10.07
N VAL A 126 10.54 -1.23 10.78
CA VAL A 126 10.91 -0.66 12.08
C VAL A 126 11.21 0.84 11.98
N THR A 127 11.90 1.24 10.90
CA THR A 127 12.25 2.65 10.63
C THR A 127 11.01 3.48 10.27
N LEU A 128 10.18 2.99 9.33
CA LEU A 128 8.96 3.69 8.92
C LEU A 128 7.88 3.69 10.02
N ALA A 129 7.85 2.68 10.88
CA ALA A 129 6.98 2.68 12.06
C ALA A 129 7.53 3.56 13.21
N THR A 130 8.67 4.22 13.02
CA THR A 130 9.34 5.08 14.04
C THR A 130 9.68 4.35 15.34
N ILE A 131 9.87 3.02 15.29
CA ILE A 131 10.24 2.20 16.45
C ILE A 131 11.74 2.33 16.72
N GLY A 132 12.59 2.08 15.70
CA GLY A 132 14.03 2.31 15.74
C GLY A 132 14.78 1.54 16.83
N TYR A 133 14.71 0.19 16.83
CA TYR A 133 15.42 -0.63 17.83
C TYR A 133 16.96 -0.41 17.83
N GLY A 134 17.55 -0.04 16.67
CA GLY A 134 18.98 0.24 16.58
C GLY A 134 19.88 -0.98 16.41
N ASP A 135 19.31 -2.17 16.36
CA ASP A 135 19.99 -3.44 16.10
C ASP A 135 20.53 -3.54 14.65
N ILE A 136 19.83 -2.91 13.71
CA ILE A 136 20.29 -2.67 12.33
C ILE A 136 20.40 -1.16 12.13
N HIS A 137 21.57 -0.70 11.64
CA HIS A 137 21.77 0.75 11.46
C HIS A 137 22.72 1.08 10.29
N PRO A 138 22.55 2.27 9.65
CA PRO A 138 23.41 2.73 8.58
C PRO A 138 24.72 3.27 9.12
N VAL A 139 25.84 2.76 8.62
CA VAL A 139 27.21 3.20 8.97
C VAL A 139 27.76 4.11 7.88
N GLY A 140 27.64 3.71 6.61
CA GLY A 140 28.17 4.42 5.46
C GLY A 140 27.30 5.60 5.03
N GLN A 141 27.91 6.54 4.30
CA GLN A 141 27.22 7.76 3.84
C GLN A 141 26.08 7.47 2.86
N THR A 142 26.26 6.49 1.97
CA THR A 142 25.21 6.11 1.00
C THR A 142 23.99 5.54 1.73
N ALA A 143 24.21 4.69 2.73
CA ALA A 143 23.14 4.14 3.54
C ALA A 143 22.41 5.23 4.32
N ARG A 144 23.14 6.16 4.94
CA ARG A 144 22.55 7.30 5.68
C ARG A 144 21.72 8.21 4.78
N ALA A 145 22.24 8.53 3.58
CA ALA A 145 21.49 9.34 2.61
C ALA A 145 20.20 8.66 2.19
N LEU A 146 20.25 7.35 1.93
CA LEU A 146 19.06 6.58 1.55
C LEU A 146 18.03 6.52 2.70
N VAL A 147 18.47 6.37 3.95
CA VAL A 147 17.57 6.42 5.13
C VAL A 147 16.90 7.79 5.27
N ILE A 148 17.64 8.88 5.06
CA ILE A 148 17.07 10.24 5.07
C ILE A 148 15.97 10.38 4.02
N VAL A 149 16.21 9.90 2.79
CA VAL A 149 15.19 9.92 1.72
C VAL A 149 13.96 9.08 2.08
N ALA A 150 14.16 7.89 2.65
CA ALA A 150 13.09 7.02 3.09
C ALA A 150 12.24 7.65 4.21
N MET A 151 12.88 8.30 5.19
CA MET A 151 12.19 9.03 6.25
C MET A 151 11.42 10.24 5.70
N GLY A 152 12.02 11.01 4.79
CA GLY A 152 11.36 12.12 4.12
C GLY A 152 10.11 11.68 3.36
N PHE A 153 10.21 10.58 2.60
CA PHE A 153 9.06 9.97 1.94
C PHE A 153 7.97 9.59 2.95
N HIS A 154 8.33 8.98 4.08
CA HIS A 154 7.38 8.57 5.11
C HIS A 154 6.59 9.76 5.67
N VAL A 155 7.26 10.86 6.02
CA VAL A 155 6.61 12.08 6.55
C VAL A 155 5.62 12.65 5.54
N VAL A 156 6.02 12.75 4.28
CA VAL A 156 5.15 13.23 3.20
C VAL A 156 3.95 12.31 3.02
N PHE A 157 4.18 10.99 2.97
CA PHE A 157 3.11 9.99 2.82
C PHE A 157 2.10 10.07 3.98
N LEU A 158 2.58 10.17 5.22
CA LEU A 158 1.74 10.28 6.42
C LEU A 158 0.84 11.52 6.37
N THR A 159 1.40 12.65 5.94
CA THR A 159 0.66 13.90 5.76
C THR A 159 -0.48 13.75 4.75
N PHE A 160 -0.22 13.10 3.61
CA PHE A 160 -1.26 12.81 2.62
C PHE A 160 -2.32 11.85 3.15
N LEU A 161 -1.92 10.82 3.89
CA LEU A 161 -2.84 9.84 4.48
C LEU A 161 -3.80 10.51 5.48
N VAL A 162 -3.26 11.29 6.41
CA VAL A 162 -4.06 12.05 7.39
C VAL A 162 -5.02 13.00 6.70
N SER A 163 -4.55 13.76 5.69
CA SER A 163 -5.39 14.67 4.91
C SER A 163 -6.53 13.93 4.17
N ALA A 164 -6.26 12.75 3.63
CA ALA A 164 -7.27 11.95 2.93
C ALA A 164 -8.34 11.40 3.89
N ILE A 165 -7.95 11.01 5.10
CA ILE A 165 -8.87 10.52 6.15
C ILE A 165 -9.73 11.67 6.68
N SER A 166 -9.12 12.83 6.99
CA SER A 166 -9.81 14.00 7.53
C SER A 166 -10.90 14.53 6.60
N ARG A 167 -10.64 14.58 5.30
CA ARG A 167 -11.67 14.98 4.30
C ARG A 167 -12.87 14.05 4.31
N ARG A 168 -12.66 12.74 4.45
CA ARG A 168 -13.77 11.77 4.48
C ARG A 168 -14.59 11.83 5.77
N LEU A 169 -13.96 12.16 6.90
CA LEU A 169 -14.67 12.36 8.15
C LEU A 169 -15.52 13.63 8.09
N GLY A 170 -15.00 14.72 7.51
CA GLY A 170 -15.75 15.98 7.31
C GLY A 170 -16.99 15.82 6.42
N GLU A 171 -16.94 14.96 5.39
CA GLU A 171 -18.07 14.67 4.51
C GLU A 171 -19.18 13.83 5.16
N ARG A 172 -18.90 13.17 6.29
CA ARG A 172 -19.84 12.28 7.01
C ARG A 172 -20.52 12.93 8.20
N LEU A 173 -20.10 14.13 8.61
CA LEU A 173 -20.72 14.92 9.67
C LEU A 173 -21.54 16.04 9.02
N PRO A 174 -22.87 15.85 8.74
CA PRO A 174 -23.73 16.96 8.39
C PRO A 174 -23.84 17.85 9.63
N GLY A 175 -23.51 19.13 9.50
CA GLY A 175 -23.76 20.15 10.50
C GLY A 175 -25.26 20.38 10.76
#